data_197ea4da1eafff27cd1080d6bb53c64c
#
_entry.id   197ea4da1eafff27cd1080d6bb53c64c
#
_cell.length_a   1.000
_cell.length_b   1.000
_cell.length_c   1.000
_cell.angle_alpha   90.00
_cell.angle_beta   90.00
_cell.angle_gamma   90.00
#
_symmetry.space_group_name_H-M   'P 1'
#
loop_
_entity.id
_entity.type
_entity.pdbx_description
1 polymer ?
#
loop_
_entity_poly.entity_id
_entity_poly.type
_entity_poly.pdbx_seq_one_letter_code
_entity_poly.pdbx_strand_id
1 'polypeptide(L)'
;MDEHLLRFKKDKTLLFIDCETFNLCLNSVGNLPWQIGMIKTKSGFNTKSMKKWDLHIRWNTDLEIGAEAARITKYNPAKFEKLAISPEEAFVDIERELDSCDYIVGHNILGFDIYLLKDYYNYMGKDYKHLMPKIIDTNSIAKGIKMDVAYQANGDPNGLLLHQYKMVHKRKRGVKTNLTFLGK
;
A
#
# COMPACT_ATOMS: atom_id res chain seq x y z
N MET A 1 -16.51 8.39 -22.61
CA MET A 1 -15.04 8.56 -22.46
C MET A 1 -14.72 8.12 -21.05
N ASP A 2 -13.88 7.10 -20.88
CA ASP A 2 -13.62 6.53 -19.56
C ASP A 2 -12.99 7.57 -18.63
N GLU A 3 -13.81 8.11 -17.74
CA GLU A 3 -13.37 9.08 -16.71
C GLU A 3 -12.30 8.53 -15.76
N HIS A 4 -12.01 7.23 -15.87
CA HIS A 4 -11.11 6.49 -15.00
C HIS A 4 -9.65 6.43 -15.46
N LEU A 5 -9.30 7.01 -16.60
CA LEU A 5 -7.93 7.02 -17.06
C LEU A 5 -7.16 8.19 -16.45
N LEU A 6 -6.35 7.93 -15.42
CA LEU A 6 -5.52 8.92 -14.71
C LEU A 6 -4.71 9.84 -15.62
N ARG A 7 -4.33 9.36 -16.83
CA ARG A 7 -3.59 10.15 -17.81
C ARG A 7 -4.32 11.41 -18.30
N PHE A 8 -5.64 11.47 -18.13
CA PHE A 8 -6.46 12.62 -18.53
C PHE A 8 -6.83 13.55 -17.37
N LYS A 9 -6.56 13.15 -16.11
CA LYS A 9 -6.83 13.95 -14.92
C LYS A 9 -5.51 14.36 -14.26
N LYS A 10 -4.98 15.52 -14.67
CA LYS A 10 -3.65 16.01 -14.25
C LYS A 10 -3.58 16.56 -12.83
N ASP A 11 -4.69 16.72 -12.16
CA ASP A 11 -4.80 17.38 -10.84
C ASP A 11 -5.12 16.42 -9.68
N LYS A 12 -5.24 15.12 -9.99
CA LYS A 12 -5.50 14.10 -8.97
C LYS A 12 -4.32 13.90 -8.04
N THR A 13 -4.62 13.80 -6.75
CA THR A 13 -3.62 13.54 -5.71
C THR A 13 -3.45 12.04 -5.55
N LEU A 14 -2.20 11.57 -5.74
CA LEU A 14 -1.80 10.18 -5.56
C LEU A 14 -0.98 10.07 -4.29
N LEU A 15 -1.29 9.08 -3.45
CA LEU A 15 -0.49 8.67 -2.32
C LEU A 15 0.06 7.27 -2.58
N PHE A 16 1.35 7.17 -2.84
CA PHE A 16 2.06 5.89 -2.89
C PHE A 16 2.36 5.46 -1.46
N ILE A 17 2.11 4.19 -1.15
CA ILE A 17 2.33 3.62 0.17
C ILE A 17 2.98 2.24 0.05
N ASP A 18 3.86 1.95 1.02
CA ASP A 18 4.52 0.66 1.19
C ASP A 18 4.76 0.42 2.68
N CYS A 19 4.50 -0.80 3.16
CA CYS A 19 4.59 -1.16 4.57
C CYS A 19 5.64 -2.25 4.78
N GLU A 20 6.52 -2.03 5.77
CA GLU A 20 7.40 -3.07 6.28
C GLU A 20 6.84 -3.64 7.59
N THR A 21 6.88 -4.95 7.75
CA THR A 21 6.17 -5.67 8.80
C THR A 21 7.09 -6.48 9.69
N PHE A 22 6.67 -6.73 10.93
CA PHE A 22 7.37 -7.62 11.86
C PHE A 22 7.40 -9.08 11.37
N ASN A 23 6.37 -9.51 10.62
CA ASN A 23 6.26 -10.86 10.16
C ASN A 23 5.70 -10.88 8.73
N LEU A 24 6.15 -11.84 7.92
CA LEU A 24 5.65 -12.02 6.54
C LEU A 24 4.33 -12.79 6.46
N CYS A 25 3.85 -13.35 7.57
CA CYS A 25 2.61 -14.09 7.65
C CYS A 25 1.46 -13.18 8.09
N LEU A 26 0.55 -12.84 7.20
CA LEU A 26 -0.61 -11.99 7.48
C LEU A 26 -1.63 -12.63 8.44
N ASN A 27 -1.58 -13.96 8.62
CA ASN A 27 -2.49 -14.69 9.49
C ASN A 27 -1.95 -14.85 10.91
N SER A 28 -0.74 -14.36 11.21
CA SER A 28 -0.20 -14.42 12.56
C SER A 28 -0.80 -13.31 13.41
N VAL A 29 -1.14 -13.65 14.66
CA VAL A 29 -1.51 -12.66 15.67
C VAL A 29 -0.33 -11.69 15.85
N GLY A 30 -0.59 -10.39 15.77
CA GLY A 30 0.44 -9.36 15.97
C GLY A 30 1.26 -8.99 14.73
N ASN A 31 0.79 -9.25 13.53
CA ASN A 31 1.45 -8.74 12.33
C ASN A 31 1.04 -7.28 12.08
N LEU A 32 1.89 -6.37 12.49
CA LEU A 32 1.70 -4.92 12.39
C LEU A 32 2.86 -4.31 11.58
N PRO A 33 2.66 -3.16 10.94
CA PRO A 33 3.75 -2.49 10.24
C PRO A 33 4.69 -1.83 11.26
N TRP A 34 6.00 -2.05 11.15
CA TRP A 34 6.99 -1.31 11.93
C TRP A 34 7.51 -0.08 11.17
N GLN A 35 7.30 -0.04 9.84
CA GLN A 35 7.61 1.12 9.01
C GLN A 35 6.53 1.31 7.95
N ILE A 36 6.14 2.55 7.71
CA ILE A 36 5.26 2.95 6.62
C ILE A 36 5.94 4.07 5.83
N GLY A 37 6.26 3.77 4.58
CA GLY A 37 6.75 4.73 3.61
C GLY A 37 5.60 5.33 2.81
N MET A 38 5.53 6.66 2.69
CA MET A 38 4.53 7.31 1.85
C MET A 38 5.14 8.38 0.97
N ILE A 39 4.64 8.50 -0.26
CA ILE A 39 4.99 9.58 -1.20
C ILE A 39 3.70 10.14 -1.78
N LYS A 40 3.45 11.43 -1.54
CA LYS A 40 2.30 12.16 -2.09
C LYS A 40 2.71 13.04 -3.26
N THR A 41 1.97 12.94 -4.37
CA THR A 41 2.21 13.74 -5.57
C THR A 41 0.89 14.00 -6.30
N LYS A 42 0.93 14.87 -7.31
CA LYS A 42 -0.20 15.04 -8.24
C LYS A 42 0.00 14.21 -9.52
N SER A 43 -1.09 13.74 -10.11
CA SER A 43 -1.05 13.12 -11.43
C SER A 43 -0.52 14.14 -12.45
N GLY A 44 0.41 13.72 -13.33
CA GLY A 44 1.10 14.62 -14.27
C GLY A 44 2.57 14.89 -13.92
N PHE A 45 3.06 14.26 -12.85
CA PHE A 45 4.47 14.15 -12.43
C PHE A 45 5.30 15.43 -12.49
N ASN A 46 5.25 16.19 -11.41
CA ASN A 46 6.33 17.12 -11.11
C ASN A 46 7.06 16.60 -9.85
N THR A 47 8.26 16.05 -10.03
CA THR A 47 9.08 15.52 -8.93
C THR A 47 9.43 16.55 -7.87
N LYS A 48 9.38 17.84 -8.21
CA LYS A 48 9.66 18.95 -7.29
C LYS A 48 8.56 19.17 -6.23
N SER A 49 7.36 18.62 -6.43
CA SER A 49 6.22 18.79 -5.50
C SER A 49 5.91 17.54 -4.67
N MET A 50 6.80 16.55 -4.64
CA MET A 50 6.58 15.32 -3.86
C MET A 50 6.81 15.58 -2.38
N LYS A 51 5.82 15.18 -1.54
CA LYS A 51 6.00 15.07 -0.09
C LYS A 51 6.26 13.61 0.26
N LYS A 52 7.17 13.39 1.22
CA LYS A 52 7.61 12.05 1.62
C LYS A 52 7.52 11.88 3.11
N TRP A 53 7.12 10.69 3.56
CA TRP A 53 7.12 10.26 4.95
C TRP A 53 7.85 8.92 5.04
N ASP A 54 8.63 8.74 6.08
CA ASP A 54 9.31 7.50 6.47
C ASP A 54 9.05 7.31 7.96
N LEU A 55 7.90 6.71 8.29
CA LEU A 55 7.40 6.60 9.64
C LEU A 55 7.80 5.25 10.23
N HIS A 56 8.56 5.27 11.32
CA HIS A 56 8.92 4.09 12.09
C HIS A 56 8.02 4.04 13.32
N ILE A 57 7.36 2.90 13.57
CA ILE A 57 6.27 2.76 14.52
C ILE A 57 6.66 1.79 15.61
N ARG A 58 6.72 2.26 16.86
CA ARG A 58 6.98 1.46 18.06
C ARG A 58 5.65 1.07 18.69
N TRP A 59 5.26 -0.16 18.50
CA TRP A 59 4.05 -0.71 19.10
C TRP A 59 4.24 -1.01 20.57
N ASN A 60 3.18 -0.85 21.38
CA ASN A 60 3.15 -1.20 22.81
C ASN A 60 2.90 -2.71 23.02
N THR A 61 3.61 -3.54 22.28
CA THR A 61 3.49 -5.00 22.31
C THR A 61 4.88 -5.61 22.15
N ASP A 62 5.09 -6.81 22.69
CA ASP A 62 6.34 -7.56 22.58
C ASP A 62 6.48 -8.21 21.18
N LEU A 63 6.35 -7.39 20.13
CA LEU A 63 6.52 -7.84 18.75
C LEU A 63 8.01 -7.85 18.40
N GLU A 64 8.53 -9.05 18.16
CA GLU A 64 9.87 -9.24 17.64
C GLU A 64 9.85 -9.34 16.11
N ILE A 65 10.83 -8.71 15.47
CA ILE A 65 11.01 -8.85 14.03
C ILE A 65 11.63 -10.20 13.75
N GLY A 66 10.90 -11.05 13.01
CA GLY A 66 11.41 -12.35 12.56
C GLY A 66 12.68 -12.18 11.70
N ALA A 67 13.64 -13.09 11.84
CA ALA A 67 14.95 -13.01 11.15
C ALA A 67 14.81 -12.84 9.63
N GLU A 68 13.85 -13.52 9.01
CA GLU A 68 13.60 -13.41 7.57
C GLU A 68 12.99 -12.05 7.19
N ALA A 69 12.05 -11.53 8.00
CA ALA A 69 11.51 -10.20 7.83
C ALA A 69 12.62 -9.14 7.96
N ALA A 70 13.46 -9.22 8.98
CA ALA A 70 14.59 -8.31 9.17
C ALA A 70 15.54 -8.32 7.97
N ARG A 71 15.83 -9.49 7.41
CA ARG A 71 16.70 -9.66 6.23
C ARG A 71 16.11 -9.01 4.99
N ILE A 72 14.82 -9.22 4.72
CA ILE A 72 14.14 -8.72 3.52
C ILE A 72 13.95 -7.20 3.61
N THR A 73 13.49 -6.70 4.75
CA THR A 73 13.18 -5.28 4.99
C THR A 73 14.43 -4.45 5.29
N LYS A 74 15.59 -5.09 5.47
CA LYS A 74 16.85 -4.46 5.90
C LYS A 74 16.69 -3.70 7.21
N TYR A 75 15.92 -4.26 8.14
CA TYR A 75 15.69 -3.67 9.46
C TYR A 75 17.01 -3.35 10.17
N ASN A 76 17.10 -2.12 10.67
CA ASN A 76 18.26 -1.65 11.44
C ASN A 76 17.79 -1.21 12.83
N PRO A 77 18.13 -1.97 13.90
CA PRO A 77 17.69 -1.65 15.25
C PRO A 77 18.10 -0.25 15.73
N ALA A 78 19.34 0.18 15.44
CA ALA A 78 19.83 1.49 15.86
C ALA A 78 19.09 2.64 15.16
N LYS A 79 18.74 2.47 13.88
CA LYS A 79 17.91 3.43 13.14
C LYS A 79 16.50 3.46 13.70
N PHE A 80 15.92 2.27 13.95
CA PHE A 80 14.57 2.14 14.50
C PHE A 80 14.47 2.82 15.87
N GLU A 81 15.39 2.52 16.80
CA GLU A 81 15.40 3.13 18.13
C GLU A 81 15.43 4.66 18.10
N LYS A 82 16.14 5.22 17.13
CA LYS A 82 16.27 6.67 16.97
C LYS A 82 15.04 7.35 16.38
N LEU A 83 14.32 6.68 15.46
CA LEU A 83 13.28 7.28 14.64
C LEU A 83 11.87 6.85 15.01
N ALA A 84 11.73 5.75 15.79
CA ALA A 84 10.42 5.20 16.08
C ALA A 84 9.62 6.10 17.03
N ILE A 85 8.38 6.36 16.62
CA ILE A 85 7.37 7.11 17.36
C ILE A 85 6.23 6.18 17.78
N SER A 86 5.31 6.67 18.62
CA SER A 86 4.15 5.89 19.04
C SER A 86 3.19 5.61 17.86
N PRO A 87 2.38 4.55 17.93
CA PRO A 87 1.34 4.30 16.93
C PRO A 87 0.37 5.46 16.79
N GLU A 88 -0.02 6.08 17.89
CA GLU A 88 -0.96 7.19 17.93
C GLU A 88 -0.39 8.42 17.20
N GLU A 89 0.87 8.74 17.45
CA GLU A 89 1.57 9.85 16.81
C GLU A 89 1.73 9.62 15.29
N ALA A 90 2.19 8.44 14.88
CA ALA A 90 2.32 8.09 13.47
C ALA A 90 0.97 8.09 12.75
N PHE A 91 -0.10 7.64 13.43
CA PHE A 91 -1.43 7.51 12.85
C PHE A 91 -2.02 8.87 12.40
N VAL A 92 -1.70 9.94 13.12
CA VAL A 92 -2.16 11.31 12.76
C VAL A 92 -1.75 11.68 11.33
N ASP A 93 -0.51 11.44 10.98
CA ASP A 93 0.00 11.72 9.64
C ASP A 93 -0.55 10.72 8.61
N ILE A 94 -0.57 9.43 8.95
CA ILE A 94 -1.04 8.36 8.05
C ILE A 94 -2.50 8.59 7.67
N GLU A 95 -3.40 8.77 8.65
CA GLU A 95 -4.82 9.00 8.41
C GLU A 95 -5.04 10.26 7.57
N ARG A 96 -4.42 11.38 7.95
CA ARG A 96 -4.55 12.64 7.23
C ARG A 96 -4.16 12.49 5.75
N GLU A 97 -3.07 11.79 5.45
CA GLU A 97 -2.61 11.66 4.08
C GLU A 97 -3.45 10.66 3.28
N LEU A 98 -3.90 9.56 3.90
CA LEU A 98 -4.82 8.59 3.29
C LEU A 98 -6.20 9.21 3.00
N ASP A 99 -6.71 10.05 3.90
CA ASP A 99 -8.01 10.69 3.73
C ASP A 99 -7.99 11.77 2.66
N SER A 100 -6.90 12.55 2.60
CA SER A 100 -6.78 13.71 1.72
C SER A 100 -6.31 13.40 0.30
N CYS A 101 -6.06 12.13 -0.06
CA CYS A 101 -5.72 11.75 -1.42
C CYS A 101 -6.93 11.26 -2.23
N ASP A 102 -6.87 11.41 -3.56
CA ASP A 102 -7.86 10.85 -4.47
C ASP A 102 -7.64 9.34 -4.66
N TYR A 103 -6.37 8.90 -4.71
CA TYR A 103 -6.00 7.50 -4.92
C TYR A 103 -4.83 7.08 -4.03
N ILE A 104 -4.92 5.87 -3.52
CA ILE A 104 -3.89 5.17 -2.76
C ILE A 104 -3.26 4.13 -3.67
N VAL A 105 -1.97 4.26 -3.95
CA VAL A 105 -1.24 3.42 -4.90
C VAL A 105 -0.23 2.56 -4.16
N GLY A 106 -0.30 1.25 -4.35
CA GLY A 106 0.67 0.31 -3.79
C GLY A 106 0.95 -0.86 -4.72
N HIS A 107 2.04 -1.58 -4.49
CA HIS A 107 2.37 -2.77 -5.26
C HIS A 107 2.00 -4.03 -4.48
N ASN A 108 0.95 -4.73 -4.92
CA ASN A 108 0.34 -5.83 -4.17
C ASN A 108 -0.38 -5.38 -2.89
N ILE A 109 -0.80 -4.13 -2.85
CA ILE A 109 -1.46 -3.53 -1.68
C ILE A 109 -2.71 -4.32 -1.26
N LEU A 110 -3.52 -4.80 -2.22
CA LEU A 110 -4.70 -5.64 -1.97
C LEU A 110 -4.36 -7.06 -1.52
N GLY A 111 -3.11 -7.48 -1.70
CA GLY A 111 -2.60 -8.77 -1.24
C GLY A 111 -1.81 -8.69 0.05
N PHE A 112 -1.41 -7.49 0.51
CA PHE A 112 -0.55 -7.34 1.68
C PHE A 112 -0.85 -6.10 2.52
N ASP A 113 -0.49 -4.89 2.07
CA ASP A 113 -0.47 -3.68 2.90
C ASP A 113 -1.83 -3.30 3.46
N ILE A 114 -2.93 -3.56 2.72
CA ILE A 114 -4.29 -3.24 3.18
C ILE A 114 -4.66 -4.01 4.47
N TYR A 115 -4.12 -5.21 4.66
CA TYR A 115 -4.36 -5.99 5.87
C TYR A 115 -3.63 -5.38 7.07
N LEU A 116 -2.41 -4.88 6.87
CA LEU A 116 -1.66 -4.16 7.89
C LEU A 116 -2.33 -2.83 8.26
N LEU A 117 -2.79 -2.08 7.26
CA LEU A 117 -3.56 -0.86 7.47
C LEU A 117 -4.88 -1.13 8.20
N LYS A 118 -5.61 -2.20 7.81
CA LYS A 118 -6.82 -2.63 8.52
C LYS A 118 -6.55 -2.88 9.99
N ASP A 119 -5.48 -3.63 10.31
CA ASP A 119 -5.17 -3.98 11.70
C ASP A 119 -4.70 -2.75 12.47
N TYR A 120 -4.01 -1.81 11.81
CA TYR A 120 -3.66 -0.52 12.41
C TYR A 120 -4.91 0.33 12.70
N TYR A 121 -5.82 0.48 11.74
CA TYR A 121 -7.09 1.21 11.95
C TYR A 121 -7.91 0.59 13.07
N ASN A 122 -8.00 -0.74 13.11
CA ASN A 122 -8.68 -1.46 14.21
C ASN A 122 -8.04 -1.19 15.57
N TYR A 123 -6.70 -1.16 15.65
CA TYR A 123 -5.98 -0.79 16.87
C TYR A 123 -6.36 0.62 17.33
N MET A 124 -6.52 1.55 16.40
CA MET A 124 -6.95 2.94 16.66
C MET A 124 -8.46 3.09 16.88
N GLY A 125 -9.24 1.99 16.84
CA GLY A 125 -10.70 2.03 16.98
C GLY A 125 -11.42 2.69 15.81
N LYS A 126 -10.84 2.69 14.61
CA LYS A 126 -11.36 3.36 13.40
C LYS A 126 -11.69 2.39 12.27
N ASP A 127 -12.59 2.79 11.37
CA ASP A 127 -12.94 2.02 10.17
C ASP A 127 -12.05 2.43 8.98
N TYR A 128 -11.46 1.44 8.30
CA TYR A 128 -10.60 1.60 7.12
C TYR A 128 -11.35 1.45 5.79
N LYS A 129 -12.63 1.03 5.79
CA LYS A 129 -13.37 0.67 4.57
C LYS A 129 -13.49 1.80 3.55
N HIS A 130 -13.52 3.04 4.03
CA HIS A 130 -13.55 4.23 3.18
C HIS A 130 -12.31 4.39 2.30
N LEU A 131 -11.20 3.71 2.62
CA LEU A 131 -9.98 3.69 1.81
C LEU A 131 -10.12 2.79 0.57
N MET A 132 -10.93 1.73 0.67
CA MET A 132 -11.01 0.68 -0.36
C MET A 132 -11.32 1.20 -1.78
N PRO A 133 -12.28 2.14 -1.98
CA PRO A 133 -12.58 2.67 -3.30
C PRO A 133 -11.44 3.49 -3.94
N LYS A 134 -10.49 3.95 -3.12
CA LYS A 134 -9.34 4.76 -3.59
C LYS A 134 -8.15 3.91 -4.06
N ILE A 135 -8.16 2.59 -3.83
CA ILE A 135 -6.98 1.73 -4.03
C ILE A 135 -6.71 1.47 -5.51
N ILE A 136 -5.44 1.68 -5.89
CA ILE A 136 -4.86 1.26 -7.16
C ILE A 136 -3.71 0.29 -6.85
N ASP A 137 -3.88 -0.98 -7.22
CA ASP A 137 -2.89 -2.02 -7.05
C ASP A 137 -2.09 -2.23 -8.33
N THR A 138 -0.83 -1.79 -8.33
CA THR A 138 0.04 -1.88 -9.51
C THR A 138 0.44 -3.30 -9.88
N ASN A 139 0.43 -4.26 -8.93
CA ASN A 139 0.64 -5.67 -9.21
C ASN A 139 -0.53 -6.25 -10.00
N SER A 140 -1.76 -5.88 -9.64
CA SER A 140 -2.96 -6.31 -10.37
C SER A 140 -2.98 -5.79 -11.81
N ILE A 141 -2.60 -4.52 -12.00
CA ILE A 141 -2.48 -3.89 -13.33
C ILE A 141 -1.44 -4.63 -14.17
N ALA A 142 -0.24 -4.84 -13.61
CA ALA A 142 0.83 -5.55 -14.30
C ALA A 142 0.44 -7.00 -14.66
N LYS A 143 -0.28 -7.69 -13.78
CA LYS A 143 -0.83 -9.03 -14.09
C LYS A 143 -1.88 -8.97 -15.20
N GLY A 144 -2.80 -8.00 -15.14
CA GLY A 144 -3.81 -7.79 -16.19
C GLY A 144 -3.16 -7.64 -17.56
N ILE A 145 -2.16 -6.77 -17.68
CA ILE A 145 -1.42 -6.54 -18.93
C ILE A 145 -0.72 -7.83 -19.38
N LYS A 146 0.05 -8.51 -18.51
CA LYS A 146 0.80 -9.71 -18.87
C LYS A 146 -0.07 -10.94 -19.16
N MET A 147 -1.30 -10.96 -18.67
CA MET A 147 -2.25 -12.06 -18.91
C MET A 147 -3.26 -11.75 -20.00
N ASP A 148 -3.22 -10.55 -20.58
CA ASP A 148 -4.20 -10.04 -21.52
C ASP A 148 -5.63 -10.05 -20.95
N VAL A 149 -5.77 -9.58 -19.71
CA VAL A 149 -7.05 -9.47 -18.99
C VAL A 149 -7.26 -8.02 -18.58
N ALA A 150 -7.84 -7.23 -19.48
CA ALA A 150 -8.17 -5.84 -19.17
C ALA A 150 -9.41 -5.72 -18.26
N TYR A 151 -9.44 -4.70 -17.43
CA TYR A 151 -10.67 -4.29 -16.76
C TYR A 151 -11.65 -3.72 -17.79
N GLN A 152 -12.89 -4.18 -17.71
CA GLN A 152 -13.99 -3.63 -18.48
C GLN A 152 -14.98 -2.96 -17.54
N ALA A 153 -15.17 -1.66 -17.70
CA ALA A 153 -16.13 -0.92 -16.89
C ALA A 153 -17.55 -1.40 -17.20
N ASN A 154 -18.28 -1.77 -16.16
CA ASN A 154 -19.64 -2.31 -16.25
C ASN A 154 -20.67 -1.46 -15.47
N GLY A 155 -20.28 -0.25 -15.06
CA GLY A 155 -21.12 0.65 -14.25
C GLY A 155 -21.18 0.30 -12.75
N ASP A 156 -20.56 -0.81 -12.31
CA ASP A 156 -20.42 -1.14 -10.89
C ASP A 156 -19.36 -0.22 -10.24
N PRO A 157 -19.71 0.61 -9.24
CA PRO A 157 -18.75 1.47 -8.56
C PRO A 157 -17.61 0.69 -7.87
N ASN A 158 -17.81 -0.57 -7.54
CA ASN A 158 -16.80 -1.47 -6.96
C ASN A 158 -16.12 -2.37 -8.01
N GLY A 159 -16.52 -2.27 -9.27
CA GLY A 159 -16.06 -3.17 -10.34
C GLY A 159 -14.53 -3.19 -10.50
N LEU A 160 -13.90 -2.02 -10.45
CA LEU A 160 -12.44 -1.90 -10.55
C LEU A 160 -11.75 -2.55 -9.33
N LEU A 161 -12.24 -2.29 -8.13
CA LEU A 161 -11.70 -2.89 -6.90
C LEU A 161 -11.79 -4.42 -6.93
N LEU A 162 -12.94 -4.96 -7.31
CA LEU A 162 -13.17 -6.41 -7.43
C LEU A 162 -12.28 -7.04 -8.51
N HIS A 163 -12.12 -6.36 -9.65
CA HIS A 163 -11.21 -6.81 -10.70
C HIS A 163 -9.76 -6.86 -10.20
N GLN A 164 -9.29 -5.80 -9.57
CA GLN A 164 -7.93 -5.74 -8.99
C GLN A 164 -7.72 -6.85 -7.97
N TYR A 165 -8.66 -7.06 -7.06
CA TYR A 165 -8.60 -8.12 -6.06
C TYR A 165 -8.49 -9.51 -6.70
N LYS A 166 -9.33 -9.81 -7.70
CA LYS A 166 -9.25 -11.05 -8.46
C LYS A 166 -7.88 -11.23 -9.14
N MET A 167 -7.33 -10.15 -9.72
CA MET A 167 -6.05 -10.20 -10.41
C MET A 167 -4.87 -10.41 -9.45
N VAL A 168 -4.85 -9.76 -8.28
CA VAL A 168 -3.81 -9.96 -7.26
C VAL A 168 -3.70 -11.44 -6.87
N HIS A 169 -4.83 -12.12 -6.69
CA HIS A 169 -4.86 -13.53 -6.30
C HIS A 169 -4.70 -14.52 -7.47
N LYS A 170 -4.81 -14.05 -8.71
CA LYS A 170 -4.66 -14.92 -9.89
C LYS A 170 -3.21 -15.32 -10.08
N ARG A 171 -2.99 -16.63 -10.28
CA ARG A 171 -1.64 -17.18 -10.56
C ARG A 171 -1.61 -17.75 -11.98
N LYS A 172 -0.53 -17.45 -12.71
CA LYS A 172 -0.24 -18.03 -14.03
C LYS A 172 1.26 -18.34 -14.09
N ARG A 173 1.59 -19.57 -14.46
CA ARG A 173 3.00 -19.99 -14.60
C ARG A 173 3.74 -19.06 -15.58
N GLY A 174 4.95 -18.63 -15.21
CA GLY A 174 5.80 -17.75 -16.04
C GLY A 174 5.48 -16.26 -15.93
N VAL A 175 4.36 -15.85 -15.33
CA VAL A 175 4.04 -14.42 -15.12
C VAL A 175 4.69 -13.93 -13.84
N LYS A 176 5.69 -13.04 -13.99
CA LYS A 176 6.40 -12.37 -12.88
C LYS A 176 6.05 -10.89 -12.90
N THR A 177 5.60 -10.37 -11.75
CA THR A 177 5.13 -8.98 -11.62
C THR A 177 5.73 -8.27 -10.40
N ASN A 178 6.79 -8.80 -9.78
CA ASN A 178 7.52 -8.08 -8.75
C ASN A 178 8.23 -6.85 -9.35
N LEU A 179 8.48 -5.83 -8.54
CA LEU A 179 9.04 -4.55 -8.99
C LEU A 179 10.39 -4.70 -9.71
N THR A 180 11.23 -5.66 -9.29
CA THR A 180 12.51 -5.97 -9.95
C THR A 180 12.34 -6.39 -11.43
N PHE A 181 11.23 -7.04 -11.76
CA PHE A 181 10.91 -7.46 -13.14
C PHE A 181 10.16 -6.41 -13.94
N LEU A 182 9.51 -5.45 -13.29
CA LEU A 182 8.79 -4.38 -13.96
C LEU A 182 9.69 -3.19 -14.29
N GLY A 183 10.81 -3.04 -13.58
CA GLY A 183 11.80 -1.97 -13.80
C GLY A 183 12.91 -2.32 -14.80
N LYS A 184 12.80 -3.46 -15.49
CA LYS A 184 13.66 -3.86 -16.60
C LYS A 184 12.94 -3.67 -17.93
#